data_2d79c6e812eb268b30586626b9957a3a
#
_entry.id   2d79c6e812eb268b30586626b9957a3a
#
_cell.length_a   1.000
_cell.length_b   1.000
_cell.length_c   1.000
_cell.angle_alpha   90.00
_cell.angle_beta   90.00
_cell.angle_gamma   90.00
#
_symmetry.space_group_name_H-M   'P 1'
#
loop_
_entity.id
_entity.type
_entity.pdbx_description
1 polymer ?
#
loop_
_entity_poly.entity_id
_entity_poly.type
_entity_poly.pdbx_seq_one_letter_code
_entity_poly.pdbx_strand_id
1 'polypeptide(L)'
;HRQTSISIKTETLPKAVLRDQMAMDDEGLEDCLLDDLKPSDWYKTLNSKVFFWLSEDRLHRLTGARAYREHEHDVIELDTASMIEAHYNKIWLCPINSGFTKQDPAKRGKGTFARIHDYRYHERKKRTTQERVVELCVDHSVTDIREHVKRVIVKKGKTELGIIEQR
;
A
#
# COMPACT_ATOMS: atom_id res chain seq x y z
N HIS A 1 -0.13 15.92 4.69
CA HIS A 1 -0.73 15.25 3.50
C HIS A 1 -0.62 16.16 2.27
N ARG A 2 -0.69 15.57 1.09
CA ARG A 2 -0.58 16.27 -0.18
C ARG A 2 -1.99 16.59 -0.70
N GLN A 3 -2.41 17.84 -0.61
CA GLN A 3 -3.76 18.26 -0.97
C GLN A 3 -4.02 18.25 -2.50
N THR A 4 -2.97 18.45 -3.30
CA THR A 4 -3.03 18.47 -4.75
C THR A 4 -1.96 17.58 -5.35
N SER A 5 -2.24 17.02 -6.52
CA SER A 5 -1.24 16.25 -7.27
C SER A 5 -0.09 17.17 -7.72
N ILE A 6 1.14 16.68 -7.67
CA ILE A 6 2.35 17.41 -8.02
C ILE A 6 2.98 16.73 -9.24
N SER A 7 3.17 17.46 -10.33
CA SER A 7 3.94 17.00 -11.47
C SER A 7 5.43 17.15 -11.20
N ILE A 8 6.16 16.05 -11.35
CA ILE A 8 7.62 16.02 -11.29
C ILE A 8 8.13 15.84 -12.72
N LYS A 9 9.02 16.71 -13.15
CA LYS A 9 9.75 16.61 -14.41
C LYS A 9 11.24 16.76 -14.13
N THR A 10 12.04 15.83 -14.59
CA THR A 10 13.51 15.94 -14.56
C THR A 10 14.02 15.77 -15.99
N GLU A 11 15.31 16.05 -16.21
CA GLU A 11 15.95 15.85 -17.52
C GLU A 11 15.90 14.37 -17.96
N THR A 12 15.89 13.46 -17.02
CA THR A 12 15.90 11.99 -17.27
C THR A 12 14.52 11.33 -17.17
N LEU A 13 13.54 12.01 -16.59
CA LEU A 13 12.17 11.48 -16.43
C LEU A 13 11.19 12.39 -17.18
N PRO A 14 10.48 11.84 -18.18
CA PRO A 14 9.61 12.65 -19.05
C PRO A 14 8.47 13.34 -18.29
N LYS A 15 7.83 12.68 -17.37
CA LYS A 15 6.82 13.23 -16.46
C LYS A 15 6.39 12.17 -15.46
N ALA A 16 6.42 12.50 -14.18
CA ALA A 16 5.77 11.70 -13.14
C ALA A 16 4.77 12.57 -12.39
N VAL A 17 3.68 11.98 -11.92
CA VAL A 17 2.69 12.67 -11.09
C VAL A 17 2.64 12.01 -9.73
N LEU A 18 3.07 12.75 -8.71
CA LEU A 18 2.78 12.40 -7.33
C LEU A 18 1.35 12.82 -7.04
N ARG A 19 0.49 11.83 -6.86
CA ARG A 19 -0.92 12.06 -6.61
C ARG A 19 -1.15 12.75 -5.27
N ASP A 20 -2.28 13.46 -5.23
CA ASP A 20 -2.87 13.92 -3.98
C ASP A 20 -3.11 12.76 -3.01
N GLN A 21 -3.08 13.07 -1.75
CA GLN A 21 -3.35 12.15 -0.65
C GLN A 21 -4.42 12.77 0.23
N MET A 22 -5.59 12.17 0.27
CA MET A 22 -6.63 12.59 1.20
C MET A 22 -6.12 12.43 2.63
N ALA A 23 -6.41 13.44 3.45
CA ALA A 23 -6.18 13.32 4.89
C ALA A 23 -6.99 12.14 5.44
N MET A 24 -6.41 11.39 6.36
CA MET A 24 -7.17 10.48 7.19
C MET A 24 -8.07 11.31 8.11
N ASP A 25 -9.19 10.73 8.50
CA ASP A 25 -10.04 11.30 9.53
C ASP A 25 -9.39 11.09 10.89
N ASP A 26 -8.96 12.16 11.53
CA ASP A 26 -8.24 12.10 12.82
C ASP A 26 -9.12 11.58 13.94
N GLU A 27 -10.41 11.94 13.98
CA GLU A 27 -11.37 11.48 14.97
C GLU A 27 -11.60 9.97 14.82
N GLY A 28 -11.91 9.52 13.60
CA GLY A 28 -12.06 8.09 13.32
C GLY A 28 -10.76 7.29 13.49
N LEU A 29 -9.60 7.93 13.34
CA LEU A 29 -8.32 7.29 13.64
C LEU A 29 -8.13 7.14 15.15
N GLU A 30 -8.37 8.20 15.93
CA GLU A 30 -8.24 8.19 17.39
C GLU A 30 -9.14 7.11 18.01
N ASP A 31 -10.37 6.99 17.55
CA ASP A 31 -11.33 5.98 18.01
C ASP A 31 -10.87 4.53 17.78
N CYS A 32 -10.02 4.28 16.79
CA CYS A 32 -9.55 2.93 16.47
C CYS A 32 -8.11 2.64 16.88
N LEU A 33 -7.39 3.63 17.46
CA LEU A 33 -6.05 3.41 17.98
C LEU A 33 -6.07 2.64 19.31
N LEU A 34 -5.05 1.82 19.49
CA LEU A 34 -4.75 1.04 20.70
C LEU A 34 -3.39 1.49 21.26
N ASP A 35 -3.03 0.94 22.43
CA ASP A 35 -1.69 1.09 23.02
C ASP A 35 -1.31 2.55 23.35
N ASP A 36 -2.30 3.40 23.66
CA ASP A 36 -2.17 4.83 23.95
C ASP A 36 -1.48 5.63 22.81
N LEU A 37 -1.56 5.12 21.59
CA LEU A 37 -1.03 5.81 20.42
C LEU A 37 -1.91 7.02 20.07
N LYS A 38 -1.24 8.08 19.62
CA LYS A 38 -1.90 9.26 19.05
C LYS A 38 -1.92 9.19 17.52
N PRO A 39 -2.84 9.91 16.84
CA PRO A 39 -2.84 10.01 15.38
C PRO A 39 -1.46 10.34 14.79
N SER A 40 -0.72 11.25 15.43
CA SER A 40 0.64 11.62 15.01
C SER A 40 1.63 10.44 15.00
N ASP A 41 1.50 9.49 15.93
CA ASP A 41 2.38 8.32 16.00
C ASP A 41 2.03 7.31 14.89
N TRP A 42 0.73 7.19 14.62
CA TRP A 42 0.27 6.37 13.50
C TRP A 42 0.76 6.92 12.16
N TYR A 43 0.66 8.23 11.95
CA TYR A 43 1.20 8.88 10.75
C TYR A 43 2.71 8.67 10.59
N LYS A 44 3.50 8.77 11.66
CA LYS A 44 4.94 8.46 11.62
C LYS A 44 5.17 7.01 11.19
N THR A 45 4.37 6.07 11.73
CA THR A 45 4.45 4.66 11.38
C THR A 45 4.15 4.43 9.91
N LEU A 46 3.08 5.03 9.37
CA LEU A 46 2.75 4.90 7.95
C LEU A 46 3.80 5.56 7.05
N ASN A 47 4.23 6.76 7.39
CA ASN A 47 5.21 7.52 6.59
C ASN A 47 6.62 6.91 6.60
N SER A 48 6.90 5.99 7.52
CA SER A 48 8.16 5.23 7.54
C SER A 48 8.15 3.99 6.65
N LYS A 49 7.11 3.75 5.84
CA LYS A 49 6.94 2.53 5.07
C LYS A 49 6.53 2.79 3.63
N VAL A 50 6.93 1.88 2.75
CA VAL A 50 6.41 1.74 1.38
C VAL A 50 5.42 0.58 1.38
N PHE A 51 4.24 0.80 0.81
CA PHE A 51 3.11 -0.14 0.85
C PHE A 51 2.89 -0.81 -0.50
N PHE A 52 2.56 -2.11 -0.46
CA PHE A 52 2.23 -2.92 -1.61
C PHE A 52 0.93 -3.70 -1.36
N TRP A 53 0.04 -3.71 -2.34
CA TRP A 53 -1.12 -4.61 -2.34
C TRP A 53 -0.68 -6.02 -2.75
N LEU A 54 -1.24 -7.03 -2.09
CA LEU A 54 -0.94 -8.43 -2.37
C LEU A 54 -2.02 -9.15 -3.16
N SER A 55 -3.09 -8.45 -3.54
CA SER A 55 -4.15 -9.03 -4.35
C SER A 55 -4.70 -8.02 -5.35
N GLU A 56 -5.09 -8.53 -6.52
CA GLU A 56 -5.73 -7.74 -7.57
C GLU A 56 -7.06 -7.14 -7.10
N ASP A 57 -7.82 -7.85 -6.27
CA ASP A 57 -9.06 -7.33 -5.70
C ASP A 57 -8.84 -6.05 -4.89
N ARG A 58 -7.74 -5.96 -4.15
CA ARG A 58 -7.37 -4.75 -3.39
C ARG A 58 -7.00 -3.60 -4.31
N LEU A 59 -6.23 -3.89 -5.35
CA LEU A 59 -5.92 -2.91 -6.39
C LEU A 59 -7.21 -2.42 -7.06
N HIS A 60 -8.12 -3.32 -7.44
CA HIS A 60 -9.39 -2.97 -8.07
C HIS A 60 -10.30 -2.13 -7.17
N ARG A 61 -10.29 -2.35 -5.86
CA ARG A 61 -11.01 -1.48 -4.90
C ARG A 61 -10.44 -0.06 -4.92
N LEU A 62 -9.11 0.08 -5.00
CA LEU A 62 -8.47 1.39 -5.10
C LEU A 62 -8.78 2.06 -6.44
N THR A 63 -8.43 1.41 -7.56
CA THR A 63 -8.58 2.00 -8.89
C THR A 63 -10.05 2.20 -9.29
N GLY A 64 -10.95 1.37 -8.77
CA GLY A 64 -12.40 1.49 -8.99
C GLY A 64 -13.11 2.49 -8.06
N ALA A 65 -12.42 3.07 -7.08
CA ALA A 65 -13.01 4.06 -6.18
C ALA A 65 -13.42 5.34 -6.94
N ARG A 66 -14.48 6.00 -6.49
CA ARG A 66 -15.06 7.20 -7.16
C ARG A 66 -14.02 8.26 -7.49
N ALA A 67 -13.03 8.45 -6.64
CA ALA A 67 -11.98 9.44 -6.84
C ALA A 67 -10.95 9.05 -7.92
N TYR A 68 -10.91 7.77 -8.34
CA TYR A 68 -9.80 7.23 -9.14
C TYR A 68 -10.23 6.53 -10.42
N ARG A 69 -11.45 6.02 -10.49
CA ARG A 69 -11.91 5.15 -11.58
C ARG A 69 -11.90 5.80 -12.98
N GLU A 70 -11.93 7.13 -13.02
CA GLU A 70 -11.92 7.87 -14.30
C GLU A 70 -10.50 8.28 -14.74
N HIS A 71 -9.50 8.03 -13.88
CA HIS A 71 -8.11 8.35 -14.18
C HIS A 71 -7.33 7.11 -14.62
N GLU A 72 -6.33 7.32 -15.45
CA GLU A 72 -5.33 6.32 -15.78
C GLU A 72 -4.29 6.24 -14.66
N HIS A 73 -3.86 5.03 -14.36
CA HIS A 73 -2.89 4.72 -13.33
C HIS A 73 -1.82 3.79 -13.87
N ASP A 74 -0.57 4.16 -13.69
CA ASP A 74 0.54 3.23 -13.88
C ASP A 74 0.59 2.29 -12.66
N VAL A 75 0.47 1.00 -12.93
CA VAL A 75 0.54 -0.06 -11.92
C VAL A 75 1.80 -0.84 -12.14
N ILE A 76 2.65 -0.85 -11.13
CA ILE A 76 3.90 -1.62 -11.13
C ILE A 76 3.63 -2.96 -10.45
N GLU A 77 3.73 -4.02 -11.22
CA GLU A 77 3.62 -5.40 -10.73
C GLU A 77 5.02 -5.94 -10.42
N LEU A 78 5.20 -6.39 -9.19
CA LEU A 78 6.48 -6.85 -8.69
C LEU A 78 6.49 -8.36 -8.43
N ASP A 79 7.65 -8.97 -8.54
CA ASP A 79 7.90 -10.32 -8.07
C ASP A 79 8.01 -10.32 -6.55
N THR A 80 7.00 -10.89 -5.89
CA THR A 80 6.94 -10.92 -4.43
C THR A 80 8.03 -11.81 -3.82
N ALA A 81 8.44 -12.87 -4.51
CA ALA A 81 9.47 -13.79 -4.00
C ALA A 81 10.82 -13.08 -3.96
N SER A 82 11.22 -12.43 -5.07
CA SER A 82 12.48 -11.68 -5.11
C SER A 82 12.50 -10.50 -4.14
N MET A 83 11.34 -9.81 -3.97
CA MET A 83 11.20 -8.76 -2.95
C MET A 83 11.39 -9.28 -1.53
N ILE A 84 10.84 -10.45 -1.21
CA ILE A 84 11.00 -11.07 0.11
C ILE A 84 12.46 -11.48 0.32
N GLU A 85 13.10 -12.09 -0.67
CA GLU A 85 14.49 -12.51 -0.58
C GLU A 85 15.42 -11.32 -0.30
N ALA A 86 15.27 -10.23 -1.05
CA ALA A 86 16.11 -9.04 -0.93
C ALA A 86 15.87 -8.23 0.36
N HIS A 87 14.61 -8.17 0.81
CA HIS A 87 14.21 -7.23 1.87
C HIS A 87 13.62 -7.91 3.11
N TYR A 88 13.81 -9.22 3.32
CA TYR A 88 13.17 -10.02 4.38
C TYR A 88 13.14 -9.31 5.74
N ASN A 89 14.27 -8.77 6.17
CA ASN A 89 14.40 -8.12 7.48
C ASN A 89 13.77 -6.72 7.55
N LYS A 90 13.36 -6.14 6.40
CA LYS A 90 12.70 -4.84 6.32
C LYS A 90 11.20 -4.96 6.06
N ILE A 91 10.72 -6.18 5.78
CA ILE A 91 9.31 -6.42 5.44
C ILE A 91 8.46 -6.53 6.70
N TRP A 92 7.29 -5.90 6.62
CA TRP A 92 6.20 -6.03 7.55
C TRP A 92 4.93 -6.46 6.82
N LEU A 93 4.12 -7.25 7.48
CA LEU A 93 2.82 -7.69 7.00
C LEU A 93 1.72 -7.06 7.85
N CYS A 94 0.67 -6.58 7.18
CA CYS A 94 -0.48 -5.94 7.82
C CYS A 94 -1.78 -6.67 7.45
N PRO A 95 -2.64 -6.98 8.44
CA PRO A 95 -3.90 -7.69 8.21
C PRO A 95 -5.07 -6.78 7.85
N ILE A 96 -4.87 -5.48 7.78
CA ILE A 96 -5.91 -4.48 7.53
C ILE A 96 -5.42 -3.48 6.47
N ASN A 97 -6.35 -2.68 5.92
CA ASN A 97 -6.00 -1.46 5.22
C ASN A 97 -5.63 -0.41 6.28
N SER A 98 -4.33 -0.18 6.45
CA SER A 98 -3.79 0.66 7.52
C SER A 98 -4.14 2.15 7.39
N GLY A 99 -4.44 2.59 6.17
CA GLY A 99 -4.86 3.96 5.86
C GLY A 99 -6.36 4.22 5.95
N PHE A 100 -7.19 3.19 6.17
CA PHE A 100 -8.65 3.33 6.18
C PHE A 100 -9.18 3.59 7.59
N THR A 101 -9.86 4.74 7.80
CA THR A 101 -10.38 5.20 9.09
C THR A 101 -11.86 5.56 9.07
N LYS A 102 -12.59 5.22 8.00
CA LYS A 102 -14.03 5.50 7.86
C LYS A 102 -14.84 4.24 8.05
N GLN A 103 -16.11 4.39 8.48
CA GLN A 103 -17.11 3.30 8.51
C GLN A 103 -16.58 2.02 9.23
N ASP A 104 -16.55 2.07 10.55
CA ASP A 104 -16.11 0.97 11.41
C ASP A 104 -14.67 0.52 11.11
N PRO A 105 -13.68 1.39 11.34
CA PRO A 105 -12.29 1.08 11.06
C PRO A 105 -11.76 0.00 12.00
N ALA A 106 -10.99 -0.93 11.47
CA ALA A 106 -10.36 -1.96 12.27
C ALA A 106 -9.44 -1.33 13.33
N LYS A 107 -9.50 -1.83 14.56
CA LYS A 107 -8.59 -1.43 15.64
C LYS A 107 -7.14 -1.66 15.22
N ARG A 108 -6.26 -0.73 15.60
CA ARG A 108 -4.86 -0.72 15.20
C ARG A 108 -3.95 -0.18 16.30
N GLY A 109 -2.75 -0.71 16.39
CA GLY A 109 -1.80 -0.35 17.43
C GLY A 109 -0.39 -0.85 17.10
N LYS A 110 0.48 -0.93 18.09
CA LYS A 110 1.89 -1.37 17.94
C LYS A 110 2.03 -2.75 17.30
N GLY A 111 1.08 -3.65 17.56
CA GLY A 111 1.05 -5.01 16.99
C GLY A 111 0.35 -5.16 15.63
N THR A 112 -0.08 -4.06 14.98
CA THR A 112 -0.78 -4.13 13.70
C THR A 112 0.12 -4.59 12.55
N PHE A 113 1.37 -4.15 12.56
CA PHE A 113 2.40 -4.62 11.64
C PHE A 113 3.25 -5.67 12.34
N ALA A 114 3.48 -6.80 11.68
CA ALA A 114 4.35 -7.85 12.16
C ALA A 114 5.39 -8.23 11.13
N ARG A 115 6.59 -8.61 11.55
CA ARG A 115 7.61 -9.19 10.66
C ARG A 115 7.11 -10.52 10.10
N ILE A 116 7.66 -10.96 8.97
CA ILE A 116 7.20 -12.20 8.29
C ILE A 116 7.20 -13.39 9.26
N HIS A 117 8.26 -13.57 10.05
CA HIS A 117 8.40 -14.69 10.98
C HIS A 117 7.46 -14.63 12.19
N ASP A 118 7.00 -13.41 12.58
CA ASP A 118 6.07 -13.22 13.70
C ASP A 118 4.60 -13.15 13.26
N TYR A 119 4.36 -13.07 11.94
CA TYR A 119 3.02 -12.87 11.43
C TYR A 119 2.15 -14.11 11.61
N ARG A 120 1.07 -13.97 12.36
CA ARG A 120 0.16 -15.08 12.74
C ARG A 120 -0.80 -15.45 11.60
N TYR A 121 -0.24 -15.88 10.48
CA TYR A 121 -0.98 -16.21 9.26
C TYR A 121 -2.04 -17.29 9.49
N HIS A 122 -1.70 -18.33 10.27
CA HIS A 122 -2.58 -19.47 10.52
C HIS A 122 -3.76 -19.16 11.44
N GLU A 123 -3.67 -18.13 12.27
CA GLU A 123 -4.78 -17.70 13.14
C GLU A 123 -5.90 -17.02 12.36
N ARG A 124 -5.66 -16.61 11.12
CA ARG A 124 -6.60 -15.87 10.25
C ARG A 124 -7.44 -16.78 9.35
N LYS A 125 -7.75 -18.01 9.79
CA LYS A 125 -8.46 -19.04 9.00
C LYS A 125 -9.87 -18.63 8.55
N LYS A 126 -10.51 -17.68 9.23
CA LYS A 126 -11.83 -17.15 8.84
C LYS A 126 -11.79 -16.26 7.58
N ARG A 127 -10.61 -15.86 7.11
CA ARG A 127 -10.41 -15.05 5.91
C ARG A 127 -9.96 -15.93 4.75
N THR A 128 -10.28 -15.51 3.53
CA THR A 128 -9.68 -16.12 2.33
C THR A 128 -8.17 -15.97 2.37
N THR A 129 -7.46 -16.80 1.64
CA THR A 129 -5.99 -16.76 1.58
C THR A 129 -5.47 -15.36 1.22
N GLN A 130 -6.11 -14.71 0.24
CA GLN A 130 -5.76 -13.35 -0.23
C GLN A 130 -6.03 -12.25 0.81
N GLU A 131 -6.96 -12.48 1.74
CA GLU A 131 -7.33 -11.51 2.76
C GLU A 131 -6.60 -11.72 4.10
N ARG A 132 -5.79 -12.76 4.23
CA ARG A 132 -5.01 -13.01 5.45
C ARG A 132 -3.89 -11.99 5.64
N VAL A 133 -3.30 -11.54 4.55
CA VAL A 133 -2.38 -10.40 4.52
C VAL A 133 -2.96 -9.38 3.57
N VAL A 134 -3.21 -8.17 4.04
CA VAL A 134 -3.80 -7.11 3.23
C VAL A 134 -2.73 -6.23 2.59
N GLU A 135 -1.70 -5.91 3.35
CA GLU A 135 -0.59 -5.08 2.89
C GLU A 135 0.74 -5.73 3.23
N LEU A 136 1.67 -5.70 2.30
CA LEU A 136 3.09 -5.88 2.52
C LEU A 136 3.73 -4.50 2.55
N CYS A 137 4.56 -4.26 3.55
CA CYS A 137 5.24 -2.97 3.69
C CYS A 137 6.75 -3.19 3.82
N VAL A 138 7.53 -2.27 3.28
CA VAL A 138 8.99 -2.24 3.43
C VAL A 138 9.39 -0.98 4.17
N ASP A 139 10.31 -1.08 5.13
CA ASP A 139 10.78 0.08 5.86
C ASP A 139 11.47 1.09 4.93
N HIS A 140 11.07 2.34 5.04
CA HIS A 140 11.60 3.55 4.41
C HIS A 140 11.58 3.59 2.88
N SER A 141 12.27 2.69 2.19
CA SER A 141 12.44 2.75 0.73
C SER A 141 12.81 1.40 0.12
N VAL A 142 12.51 1.25 -1.18
CA VAL A 142 12.95 0.13 -2.04
C VAL A 142 13.72 0.75 -3.21
N THR A 143 15.01 0.99 -3.01
CA THR A 143 15.84 1.69 -3.99
C THR A 143 16.18 0.86 -5.22
N ASP A 144 16.12 -0.45 -5.08
CA ASP A 144 16.32 -1.48 -6.08
C ASP A 144 15.00 -2.02 -6.69
N ILE A 145 13.90 -1.30 -6.54
CA ILE A 145 12.56 -1.72 -6.98
C ILE A 145 12.54 -2.21 -8.44
N ARG A 146 13.38 -1.64 -9.31
CA ARG A 146 13.49 -2.03 -10.71
C ARG A 146 13.91 -3.49 -10.91
N GLU A 147 14.67 -4.05 -9.98
CA GLU A 147 15.15 -5.44 -10.05
C GLU A 147 14.01 -6.44 -9.82
N HIS A 148 12.93 -5.99 -9.19
CA HIS A 148 11.78 -6.79 -8.84
C HIS A 148 10.58 -6.59 -9.75
N VAL A 149 10.66 -5.68 -10.74
CA VAL A 149 9.54 -5.40 -11.67
C VAL A 149 9.33 -6.59 -12.60
N LYS A 150 8.09 -7.09 -12.65
CA LYS A 150 7.61 -8.06 -13.64
C LYS A 150 7.02 -7.35 -14.86
N ARG A 151 6.18 -6.38 -14.61
CA ARG A 151 5.56 -5.55 -15.66
C ARG A 151 5.05 -4.23 -15.10
N VAL A 152 4.93 -3.26 -15.99
CA VAL A 152 4.25 -1.98 -15.74
C VAL A 152 3.09 -1.89 -16.69
N ILE A 153 1.88 -1.70 -16.15
CA ILE A 153 0.64 -1.66 -16.91
C ILE A 153 -0.12 -0.36 -16.66
N VAL A 154 -0.86 0.09 -17.66
CA VAL A 154 -1.79 1.22 -17.51
C VAL A 154 -3.17 0.65 -17.21
N LYS A 155 -3.80 1.10 -16.12
CA LYS A 155 -5.17 0.73 -15.76
C LYS A 155 -6.06 1.94 -15.63
N LYS A 156 -7.32 1.81 -16.08
CA LYS A 156 -8.40 2.76 -15.79
C LYS A 156 -9.55 1.99 -15.13
N GLY A 157 -9.88 2.35 -13.90
CA GLY A 157 -10.80 1.56 -13.10
C GLY A 157 -10.28 0.12 -12.92
N LYS A 158 -11.05 -0.86 -13.39
CA LYS A 158 -10.65 -2.28 -13.38
C LYS A 158 -10.03 -2.75 -14.70
N THR A 159 -10.07 -1.93 -15.74
CA THR A 159 -9.64 -2.30 -17.09
C THR A 159 -8.14 -2.05 -17.27
N GLU A 160 -7.43 -3.04 -17.80
CA GLU A 160 -6.07 -2.90 -18.27
C GLU A 160 -6.11 -2.32 -19.69
N LEU A 161 -5.44 -1.18 -19.91
CA LEU A 161 -5.42 -0.47 -21.18
C LEU A 161 -4.21 -0.83 -22.03
N GLY A 162 -3.10 -1.21 -21.41
CA GLY A 162 -1.88 -1.58 -22.10
C GLY A 162 -0.72 -1.89 -21.16
N ILE A 163 0.35 -2.41 -21.73
CA ILE A 163 1.60 -2.74 -21.05
C ILE A 163 2.66 -1.72 -21.47
N ILE A 164 3.30 -1.08 -20.50
CA ILE A 164 4.41 -0.14 -20.74
C ILE A 164 5.74 -0.91 -20.78
N GLU A 165 5.94 -1.83 -19.84
CA GLU A 165 7.16 -2.63 -19.70
C GLU A 165 6.79 -4.04 -19.22
N GLN A 166 7.49 -5.05 -19.74
CA GLN A 166 7.40 -6.44 -19.29
C GLN A 166 8.81 -7.04 -19.31
N ARG A 167 9.17 -7.75 -18.24
CA ARG A 167 10.45 -8.47 -18.07
C ARG A 167 10.25 -9.95 -17.88
#